data_cdbe84aaaa5490c4379adf558f7a7eb9
#
_entry.id   cdbe84aaaa5490c4379adf558f7a7eb9
#
_cell.length_a   1.000
_cell.length_b   1.000
_cell.length_c   1.000
_cell.angle_alpha   90.00
_cell.angle_beta   90.00
_cell.angle_gamma   90.00
#
_symmetry.space_group_name_H-M   'P 1'
#
loop_
_entity.id
_entity.type
_entity.pdbx_description
1 polymer ?
#
loop_
_entity_poly.entity_id
_entity_poly.type
_entity_poly.pdbx_seq_one_letter_code
_entity_poly.pdbx_strand_id
1 'polypeptide(L)'
;MRPDNDTFLKALLRQKCDFTPVWLMRQAGRYLPEYNATRAQAGSFMKLAQSPELACEVTLQPVERFNLDAAILFSDILTVPDAMGLGLSFVAGEGPKFAKPVRHEEDVKLLTVPDIQKTLRYVTDAVSTIRKALNNRVPLIGFSGSPFTLACYMVEGGSSKDYRTIKTMMYTRPDLLHQILDINARSVTAYLNAQIESGAQAVQIFDTWGGTLSESAFKEFSLAYIQKIIAGLHKTYDNETVPVIVFTKGGGQWLQAIASCGADAVGLDWTTNLSEARAKIQDKVALQGNLDPMVLFGSEEKIRQEVRRVIDDFGVVGNGGHVFNLGHGINQFTPPEAVAVLVDEVHRYSTSFHR
;
A
#
# COMPACT_ATOMS: atom_id res chain seq x y z
N MET A 1 -16.51 11.89 -8.58
CA MET A 1 -16.54 11.78 -10.07
C MET A 1 -15.61 10.67 -10.50
N ARG A 2 -16.10 9.74 -11.33
CA ARG A 2 -15.37 8.57 -11.81
C ARG A 2 -14.26 8.99 -12.78
N PRO A 3 -13.04 8.40 -12.73
CA PRO A 3 -11.94 8.73 -13.65
C PRO A 3 -12.27 8.33 -15.09
N ASP A 4 -11.60 8.98 -16.05
CA ASP A 4 -11.72 8.62 -17.48
C ASP A 4 -11.18 7.21 -17.72
N ASN A 5 -10.03 6.87 -17.13
CA ASN A 5 -9.57 5.49 -17.02
C ASN A 5 -9.94 4.94 -15.64
N ASP A 6 -11.03 4.23 -15.57
CA ASP A 6 -11.54 3.58 -14.35
C ASP A 6 -11.21 2.08 -14.27
N THR A 7 -10.38 1.56 -15.17
CA THR A 7 -10.06 0.13 -15.31
C THR A 7 -9.54 -0.46 -14.00
N PHE A 8 -8.71 0.28 -13.27
CA PHE A 8 -8.21 -0.14 -11.95
C PHE A 8 -9.35 -0.35 -10.94
N LEU A 9 -10.28 0.60 -10.83
CA LEU A 9 -11.43 0.48 -9.92
C LEU A 9 -12.34 -0.67 -10.30
N LYS A 10 -12.60 -0.83 -11.62
CA LYS A 10 -13.38 -1.96 -12.14
C LYS A 10 -12.75 -3.30 -11.80
N ALA A 11 -11.42 -3.43 -11.98
CA ALA A 11 -10.70 -4.66 -11.65
C ALA A 11 -10.81 -5.00 -10.16
N LEU A 12 -10.64 -4.02 -9.26
CA LEU A 12 -10.79 -4.22 -7.81
C LEU A 12 -12.20 -4.65 -7.42
N LEU A 13 -13.22 -4.11 -8.09
CA LEU A 13 -14.63 -4.44 -7.86
C LEU A 13 -15.09 -5.68 -8.66
N ARG A 14 -14.18 -6.39 -9.31
CA ARG A 14 -14.43 -7.58 -10.15
C ARG A 14 -15.48 -7.31 -11.23
N GLN A 15 -15.39 -6.14 -11.86
CA GLN A 15 -16.18 -5.73 -13.00
C GLN A 15 -15.41 -5.96 -14.30
N LYS A 16 -16.11 -6.06 -15.43
CA LYS A 16 -15.50 -6.27 -16.74
C LYS A 16 -14.54 -5.13 -17.09
N CYS A 17 -13.36 -5.50 -17.56
CA CYS A 17 -12.31 -4.62 -18.06
C CYS A 17 -11.88 -5.08 -19.45
N ASP A 18 -11.25 -4.20 -20.23
CA ASP A 18 -10.72 -4.52 -21.56
C ASP A 18 -9.27 -5.00 -21.52
N PHE A 19 -8.55 -4.71 -20.43
CA PHE A 19 -7.17 -5.12 -20.17
C PHE A 19 -6.91 -5.14 -18.66
N THR A 20 -5.81 -5.76 -18.23
CA THR A 20 -5.38 -5.77 -16.84
C THR A 20 -4.72 -4.43 -16.48
N PRO A 21 -5.27 -3.65 -15.54
CA PRO A 21 -4.67 -2.40 -15.12
C PRO A 21 -3.37 -2.62 -14.35
N VAL A 22 -2.46 -1.66 -14.45
CA VAL A 22 -1.15 -1.70 -13.78
C VAL A 22 -0.83 -0.41 -13.03
N TRP A 23 -0.38 -0.58 -11.80
CA TRP A 23 0.32 0.42 -11.00
C TRP A 23 1.42 -0.27 -10.21
N LEU A 24 2.39 0.48 -9.67
CA LEU A 24 3.55 -0.12 -9.01
C LEU A 24 3.75 0.45 -7.61
N MET A 25 3.91 -0.42 -6.61
CA MET A 25 4.30 0.00 -5.27
C MET A 25 5.62 0.77 -5.33
N ARG A 26 5.65 1.97 -4.72
CA ARG A 26 6.75 2.94 -4.76
C ARG A 26 7.04 3.47 -6.16
N GLN A 27 6.02 3.58 -7.02
CA GLN A 27 6.14 4.14 -8.37
C GLN A 27 6.70 5.58 -8.38
N ALA A 28 6.39 6.41 -7.40
CA ALA A 28 7.13 7.63 -7.11
C ALA A 28 8.31 7.28 -6.20
N GLY A 29 9.54 7.35 -6.70
CA GLY A 29 10.67 6.86 -5.94
C GLY A 29 12.04 7.17 -6.52
N ARG A 30 13.07 6.83 -5.76
CA ARG A 30 14.48 7.17 -6.02
C ARG A 30 15.06 6.61 -7.33
N TYR A 31 14.36 5.71 -8.01
CA TYR A 31 14.75 5.21 -9.32
C TYR A 31 14.49 6.24 -10.44
N LEU A 32 13.63 7.25 -10.19
CA LEU A 32 13.33 8.32 -11.13
C LEU A 32 14.27 9.52 -10.95
N PRO A 33 14.96 9.98 -12.00
CA PRO A 33 15.80 11.18 -11.93
C PRO A 33 15.02 12.43 -11.49
N GLU A 34 13.81 12.63 -12.01
CA GLU A 34 12.93 13.75 -11.66
C GLU A 34 12.52 13.72 -10.18
N TYR A 35 12.22 12.56 -9.63
CA TYR A 35 11.96 12.42 -8.19
C TYR A 35 13.17 12.83 -7.35
N ASN A 36 14.38 12.40 -7.74
CA ASN A 36 15.59 12.75 -7.03
C ASN A 36 15.86 14.26 -7.05
N ALA A 37 15.56 14.93 -8.18
CA ALA A 37 15.67 16.39 -8.29
C ALA A 37 14.71 17.11 -7.34
N THR A 38 13.43 16.73 -7.34
CA THR A 38 12.42 17.30 -6.43
C THR A 38 12.77 17.03 -4.96
N ARG A 39 13.24 15.82 -4.64
CA ARG A 39 13.68 15.46 -3.28
C ARG A 39 14.88 16.27 -2.82
N ALA A 40 15.86 16.51 -3.69
CA ALA A 40 17.03 17.34 -3.39
C ALA A 40 16.61 18.80 -3.11
N GLN A 41 15.68 19.33 -3.88
CA GLN A 41 15.12 20.67 -3.67
C GLN A 41 14.38 20.75 -2.32
N ALA A 42 13.62 19.74 -1.94
CA ALA A 42 12.92 19.69 -0.65
C ALA A 42 13.89 19.62 0.55
N GLY A 43 15.09 19.09 0.35
CA GLY A 43 16.16 18.94 1.35
C GLY A 43 16.01 17.75 2.29
N SER A 44 14.80 17.20 2.50
CA SER A 44 14.60 15.97 3.25
C SER A 44 13.33 15.22 2.80
N PHE A 45 13.25 13.93 3.14
CA PHE A 45 12.05 13.13 2.87
C PHE A 45 10.81 13.70 3.57
N MET A 46 10.93 14.07 4.84
CA MET A 46 9.80 14.62 5.61
C MET A 46 9.32 15.96 5.04
N LYS A 47 10.23 16.85 4.66
CA LYS A 47 9.84 18.11 4.01
C LYS A 47 9.13 17.89 2.68
N LEU A 48 9.58 16.90 1.89
CA LEU A 48 8.91 16.48 0.66
C LEU A 48 7.49 15.98 0.94
N ALA A 49 7.34 15.05 1.89
CA ALA A 49 6.05 14.46 2.23
C ALA A 49 5.08 15.45 2.91
N GLN A 50 5.61 16.45 3.63
CA GLN A 50 4.81 17.46 4.33
C GLN A 50 4.43 18.67 3.46
N SER A 51 4.92 18.76 2.22
CA SER A 51 4.50 19.77 1.25
C SER A 51 3.47 19.17 0.30
N PRO A 52 2.19 19.60 0.35
CA PRO A 52 1.16 19.11 -0.58
C PRO A 52 1.54 19.29 -2.05
N GLU A 53 2.20 20.40 -2.39
CA GLU A 53 2.63 20.73 -3.75
C GLU A 53 3.72 19.76 -4.24
N LEU A 54 4.76 19.55 -3.42
CA LEU A 54 5.86 18.65 -3.77
C LEU A 54 5.42 17.18 -3.75
N ALA A 55 4.55 16.79 -2.82
CA ALA A 55 3.93 15.46 -2.79
C ALA A 55 3.08 15.22 -4.05
N CYS A 56 2.37 16.26 -4.51
CA CYS A 56 1.62 16.22 -5.77
C CYS A 56 2.56 16.05 -6.96
N GLU A 57 3.59 16.86 -7.08
CA GLU A 57 4.57 16.79 -8.16
C GLU A 57 5.14 15.37 -8.31
N VAL A 58 5.69 14.80 -7.24
CA VAL A 58 6.29 13.46 -7.30
C VAL A 58 5.27 12.35 -7.53
N THR A 59 4.01 12.52 -7.11
CA THR A 59 2.92 11.57 -7.38
C THR A 59 2.59 11.53 -8.87
N LEU A 60 2.61 12.66 -9.57
CA LEU A 60 2.29 12.75 -10.99
C LEU A 60 3.41 12.24 -11.90
N GLN A 61 4.68 12.42 -11.52
CA GLN A 61 5.84 12.05 -12.33
C GLN A 61 5.75 10.65 -12.96
N PRO A 62 5.51 9.54 -12.20
CA PRO A 62 5.41 8.22 -12.79
C PRO A 62 4.15 8.02 -13.68
N VAL A 63 3.05 8.68 -13.35
CA VAL A 63 1.80 8.61 -14.15
C VAL A 63 2.01 9.28 -15.51
N GLU A 64 2.72 10.39 -15.53
CA GLU A 64 3.03 11.10 -16.78
C GLU A 64 4.05 10.37 -17.64
N ARG A 65 4.99 9.67 -16.99
CA ARG A 65 6.07 8.97 -17.69
C ARG A 65 5.67 7.61 -18.25
N PHE A 66 4.82 6.83 -17.55
CA PHE A 66 4.65 5.39 -17.81
C PHE A 66 3.24 4.95 -18.21
N ASN A 67 2.31 5.86 -18.38
CA ASN A 67 0.91 5.52 -18.70
C ASN A 67 0.29 4.50 -17.69
N LEU A 68 0.52 4.72 -16.40
CA LEU A 68 -0.02 3.88 -15.32
C LEU A 68 -1.52 4.09 -15.14
N ASP A 69 -2.23 3.05 -14.70
CA ASP A 69 -3.70 3.05 -14.55
C ASP A 69 -4.18 3.52 -13.18
N ALA A 70 -3.28 3.83 -12.26
CA ALA A 70 -3.59 4.46 -10.99
C ALA A 70 -2.41 5.29 -10.47
N ALA A 71 -2.72 6.37 -9.77
CA ALA A 71 -1.78 7.10 -8.94
C ALA A 71 -1.89 6.62 -7.50
N ILE A 72 -0.80 6.64 -6.75
CA ILE A 72 -0.81 6.45 -5.30
C ILE A 72 -0.24 7.69 -4.61
N LEU A 73 -0.93 8.14 -3.57
CA LEU A 73 -0.49 9.25 -2.73
C LEU A 73 0.98 9.08 -2.32
N PHE A 74 1.79 10.13 -2.48
CA PHE A 74 3.14 10.14 -1.92
C PHE A 74 3.07 10.54 -0.43
N SER A 75 3.38 9.59 0.44
CA SER A 75 3.41 9.75 1.90
C SER A 75 4.26 8.62 2.51
N ASP A 76 4.21 8.45 3.82
CA ASP A 76 4.81 7.32 4.53
C ASP A 76 3.81 6.68 5.49
N ILE A 77 3.92 5.36 5.72
CA ILE A 77 3.06 4.66 6.67
C ILE A 77 3.28 5.12 8.12
N LEU A 78 4.46 5.67 8.42
CA LEU A 78 4.85 6.09 9.78
C LEU A 78 4.38 7.50 10.15
N THR A 79 3.67 8.19 9.26
CA THR A 79 3.06 9.50 9.57
C THR A 79 2.05 9.41 10.70
N VAL A 80 1.32 8.30 10.82
CA VAL A 80 0.33 8.09 11.90
C VAL A 80 1.00 7.98 13.27
N PRO A 81 2.02 7.12 13.49
CA PRO A 81 2.77 7.11 14.75
C PRO A 81 3.51 8.43 15.03
N ASP A 82 4.01 9.11 14.01
CA ASP A 82 4.61 10.44 14.17
C ASP A 82 3.60 11.46 14.72
N ALA A 83 2.38 11.46 14.16
CA ALA A 83 1.29 12.30 14.63
C ALA A 83 0.84 11.99 16.08
N MET A 84 1.16 10.79 16.59
CA MET A 84 1.00 10.43 18.02
C MET A 84 2.09 11.03 18.92
N GLY A 85 3.07 11.74 18.35
CA GLY A 85 4.16 12.40 19.09
C GLY A 85 5.38 11.53 19.35
N LEU A 86 5.59 10.44 18.60
CA LEU A 86 6.73 9.53 18.76
C LEU A 86 8.04 10.08 18.18
N GLY A 87 7.99 11.14 17.36
CA GLY A 87 9.14 11.86 16.84
C GLY A 87 9.90 11.04 15.79
N LEU A 88 9.31 10.95 14.58
CA LEU A 88 9.89 10.26 13.43
C LEU A 88 11.05 11.04 12.83
N SER A 89 12.14 10.34 12.55
CA SER A 89 13.26 10.84 11.75
C SER A 89 13.74 9.78 10.77
N PHE A 90 14.37 10.21 9.67
CA PHE A 90 14.99 9.32 8.69
C PHE A 90 16.50 9.53 8.70
N VAL A 91 17.25 8.51 9.10
CA VAL A 91 18.70 8.55 9.15
C VAL A 91 19.25 7.87 7.90
N ALA A 92 20.18 8.53 7.21
CA ALA A 92 20.81 7.99 6.01
C ALA A 92 21.47 6.64 6.30
N GLY A 93 21.11 5.60 5.54
CA GLY A 93 21.63 4.23 5.73
C GLY A 93 20.97 3.42 6.85
N GLU A 94 20.23 4.04 7.79
CA GLU A 94 19.60 3.33 8.92
C GLU A 94 18.06 3.23 8.78
N GLY A 95 17.46 4.06 7.94
CA GLY A 95 16.00 4.09 7.74
C GLY A 95 15.26 4.93 8.79
N PRO A 96 13.96 4.63 9.03
CA PRO A 96 13.15 5.38 9.98
C PRO A 96 13.56 5.07 11.43
N LYS A 97 13.52 6.12 12.28
CA LYS A 97 13.73 6.03 13.72
C LYS A 97 12.69 6.85 14.47
N PHE A 98 12.21 6.32 15.58
CA PHE A 98 11.39 7.03 16.55
C PHE A 98 12.21 7.44 17.78
N ALA A 99 12.11 8.69 18.16
CA ALA A 99 12.78 9.23 19.36
C ALA A 99 12.19 8.64 20.65
N LYS A 100 10.90 8.28 20.63
CA LYS A 100 10.14 7.78 21.79
C LYS A 100 9.50 6.43 21.44
N PRO A 101 10.27 5.32 21.42
CA PRO A 101 9.70 3.99 21.20
C PRO A 101 8.77 3.59 22.36
N VAL A 102 7.71 2.83 22.04
CA VAL A 102 6.67 2.42 22.99
C VAL A 102 7.01 1.04 23.56
N ARG A 103 7.50 0.96 24.79
CA ARG A 103 8.01 -0.30 25.37
C ARG A 103 7.40 -0.67 26.71
N HIS A 104 6.91 0.32 27.44
CA HIS A 104 6.40 0.17 28.81
C HIS A 104 4.96 0.63 28.90
N GLU A 105 4.30 0.25 29.97
CA GLU A 105 2.90 0.61 30.22
C GLU A 105 2.69 2.13 30.26
N GLU A 106 3.66 2.86 30.78
CA GLU A 106 3.64 4.33 30.85
C GLU A 106 3.65 4.93 29.42
N ASP A 107 4.42 4.35 28.50
CA ASP A 107 4.48 4.80 27.11
C ASP A 107 3.12 4.56 26.42
N VAL A 108 2.52 3.39 26.67
CA VAL A 108 1.21 3.03 26.07
C VAL A 108 0.10 3.95 26.57
N LYS A 109 0.11 4.33 27.85
CA LYS A 109 -0.86 5.27 28.44
C LYS A 109 -0.81 6.67 27.82
N LEU A 110 0.30 7.06 27.24
CA LEU A 110 0.48 8.36 26.56
C LEU A 110 -0.04 8.35 25.11
N LEU A 111 -0.28 7.17 24.52
CA LEU A 111 -0.78 7.07 23.16
C LEU A 111 -2.23 7.54 23.08
N THR A 112 -2.51 8.35 22.08
CA THR A 112 -3.87 8.83 21.77
C THR A 112 -4.11 8.77 20.27
N VAL A 113 -5.37 8.67 19.87
CA VAL A 113 -5.75 8.84 18.46
C VAL A 113 -5.47 10.30 18.08
N PRO A 114 -4.61 10.56 17.07
CA PRO A 114 -4.27 11.93 16.70
C PRO A 114 -5.47 12.66 16.06
N ASP A 115 -5.53 13.96 16.24
CA ASP A 115 -6.43 14.83 15.51
C ASP A 115 -5.91 14.95 14.06
N ILE A 116 -6.52 14.17 13.15
CA ILE A 116 -6.07 14.07 11.75
C ILE A 116 -6.08 15.45 11.06
N GLN A 117 -7.10 16.27 11.34
CA GLN A 117 -7.24 17.59 10.72
C GLN A 117 -6.20 18.60 11.19
N LYS A 118 -5.55 18.34 12.33
CA LYS A 118 -4.46 19.19 12.83
C LYS A 118 -3.09 18.63 12.47
N THR A 119 -2.87 17.36 12.76
CA THR A 119 -1.54 16.76 12.72
C THR A 119 -1.17 16.16 11.36
N LEU A 120 -2.17 15.71 10.58
CA LEU A 120 -2.00 15.08 9.27
C LEU A 120 -2.72 15.85 8.13
N ARG A 121 -3.06 17.11 8.36
CA ARG A 121 -3.72 17.96 7.36
C ARG A 121 -2.91 18.05 6.06
N TYR A 122 -1.59 18.11 6.15
CA TYR A 122 -0.74 18.13 4.97
C TYR A 122 -0.95 16.91 4.05
N VAL A 123 -1.35 15.75 4.60
CA VAL A 123 -1.68 14.56 3.81
C VAL A 123 -3.03 14.73 3.11
N THR A 124 -4.05 15.19 3.82
CA THR A 124 -5.38 15.42 3.24
C THR A 124 -5.36 16.53 2.19
N ASP A 125 -4.57 17.59 2.42
CA ASP A 125 -4.34 18.65 1.45
C ASP A 125 -3.60 18.10 0.21
N ALA A 126 -2.61 17.22 0.39
CA ALA A 126 -1.92 16.56 -0.72
C ALA A 126 -2.89 15.68 -1.54
N VAL A 127 -3.76 14.88 -0.89
CA VAL A 127 -4.79 14.09 -1.59
C VAL A 127 -5.67 14.99 -2.45
N SER A 128 -6.19 16.08 -1.90
CA SER A 128 -7.05 17.01 -2.61
C SER A 128 -6.31 17.70 -3.78
N THR A 129 -5.05 18.08 -3.59
CA THR A 129 -4.21 18.70 -4.62
C THR A 129 -3.92 17.73 -5.76
N ILE A 130 -3.54 16.49 -5.44
CA ILE A 130 -3.29 15.42 -6.42
C ILE A 130 -4.57 15.11 -7.21
N ARG A 131 -5.72 14.97 -6.53
CA ARG A 131 -7.00 14.73 -7.21
C ARG A 131 -7.34 15.79 -8.26
N LYS A 132 -7.10 17.07 -7.95
CA LYS A 132 -7.29 18.17 -8.89
C LYS A 132 -6.29 18.09 -10.05
N ALA A 133 -5.01 17.84 -9.74
CA ALA A 133 -3.94 17.80 -10.74
C ALA A 133 -4.04 16.58 -11.67
N LEU A 134 -4.53 15.45 -11.21
CA LEU A 134 -4.82 14.28 -12.04
C LEU A 134 -5.88 14.57 -13.09
N ASN A 135 -6.72 15.59 -12.88
CA ASN A 135 -7.77 16.00 -13.81
C ASN A 135 -8.59 14.81 -14.36
N ASN A 136 -8.99 13.93 -13.48
CA ASN A 136 -9.77 12.72 -13.77
C ASN A 136 -9.08 11.65 -14.65
N ARG A 137 -7.80 11.79 -15.01
CA ARG A 137 -7.11 10.82 -15.90
C ARG A 137 -7.15 9.41 -15.34
N VAL A 138 -6.70 9.22 -14.12
CA VAL A 138 -6.64 7.93 -13.42
C VAL A 138 -7.09 8.07 -11.96
N PRO A 139 -7.50 6.98 -11.28
CA PRO A 139 -7.86 7.03 -9.87
C PRO A 139 -6.65 7.25 -8.96
N LEU A 140 -6.92 7.84 -7.79
CA LEU A 140 -5.94 8.04 -6.72
C LEU A 140 -6.14 7.03 -5.61
N ILE A 141 -5.07 6.32 -5.24
CA ILE A 141 -5.01 5.40 -4.12
C ILE A 141 -4.50 6.14 -2.88
N GLY A 142 -5.29 6.10 -1.79
CA GLY A 142 -4.83 6.43 -0.45
C GLY A 142 -4.27 5.19 0.25
N PHE A 143 -3.52 5.36 1.33
CA PHE A 143 -2.97 4.21 2.05
C PHE A 143 -2.60 4.50 3.50
N SER A 144 -2.41 3.41 4.25
CA SER A 144 -1.80 3.41 5.57
C SER A 144 -1.07 2.09 5.83
N GLY A 145 -0.21 2.06 6.84
CA GLY A 145 0.27 0.81 7.41
C GLY A 145 -0.83 0.10 8.22
N SER A 146 -0.74 -1.24 8.33
CA SER A 146 -1.58 -2.00 9.24
C SER A 146 -1.25 -1.71 10.71
N PRO A 147 -2.16 -1.93 11.65
CA PRO A 147 -1.90 -1.72 13.06
C PRO A 147 -0.67 -2.48 13.58
N PHE A 148 -0.48 -3.73 13.15
CA PHE A 148 0.69 -4.52 13.54
C PHE A 148 1.99 -4.02 12.92
N THR A 149 1.97 -3.67 11.62
CA THR A 149 3.15 -3.09 10.96
C THR A 149 3.57 -1.77 11.63
N LEU A 150 2.62 -0.90 11.98
CA LEU A 150 2.92 0.33 12.71
C LEU A 150 3.46 0.03 14.10
N ALA A 151 2.85 -0.91 14.84
CA ALA A 151 3.31 -1.32 16.17
C ALA A 151 4.75 -1.88 16.14
N CYS A 152 5.13 -2.63 15.08
CA CYS A 152 6.50 -3.07 14.92
C CYS A 152 7.49 -1.90 14.98
N TYR A 153 7.28 -0.85 14.21
CA TYR A 153 8.14 0.33 14.20
C TYR A 153 8.08 1.11 15.52
N MET A 154 6.87 1.25 16.11
CA MET A 154 6.67 1.97 17.37
C MET A 154 7.42 1.29 18.53
N VAL A 155 7.37 -0.04 18.64
CA VAL A 155 7.95 -0.82 19.72
C VAL A 155 9.45 -1.04 19.51
N GLU A 156 9.88 -1.43 18.29
CA GLU A 156 11.31 -1.58 17.97
C GLU A 156 12.04 -0.22 17.99
N GLY A 157 11.33 0.87 17.72
CA GLY A 157 11.90 2.22 17.59
C GLY A 157 12.51 2.50 16.21
N GLY A 158 12.36 1.57 15.27
CA GLY A 158 12.90 1.65 13.91
C GLY A 158 12.79 0.33 13.17
N SER A 159 13.65 0.14 12.16
CA SER A 159 13.74 -1.13 11.42
C SER A 159 14.30 -2.24 12.31
N SER A 160 13.77 -3.46 12.17
CA SER A 160 14.22 -4.65 12.88
C SER A 160 14.37 -5.83 11.91
N LYS A 161 15.26 -6.77 12.24
CA LYS A 161 15.43 -8.01 11.45
C LYS A 161 14.59 -9.16 12.00
N ASP A 162 14.47 -9.26 13.32
CA ASP A 162 13.85 -10.38 14.04
C ASP A 162 12.59 -9.99 14.83
N TYR A 163 12.31 -8.68 14.98
CA TYR A 163 11.16 -8.17 15.74
C TYR A 163 11.12 -8.67 17.17
N ARG A 164 12.29 -8.81 17.80
CA ARG A 164 12.41 -9.41 19.13
C ARG A 164 11.63 -8.65 20.19
N THR A 165 11.67 -7.33 20.19
CA THR A 165 11.04 -6.51 21.24
C THR A 165 9.53 -6.64 21.20
N ILE A 166 8.92 -6.45 20.03
CA ILE A 166 7.46 -6.56 19.90
C ILE A 166 6.98 -8.00 20.10
N LYS A 167 7.72 -9.01 19.63
CA LYS A 167 7.38 -10.43 19.86
C LYS A 167 7.52 -10.81 21.34
N THR A 168 8.51 -10.27 22.05
CA THR A 168 8.60 -10.44 23.51
C THR A 168 7.38 -9.81 24.19
N MET A 169 6.99 -8.58 23.84
CA MET A 169 5.78 -7.93 24.36
C MET A 169 4.55 -8.78 24.06
N MET A 170 4.41 -9.31 22.86
CA MET A 170 3.27 -10.15 22.45
C MET A 170 3.08 -11.37 23.37
N TYR A 171 4.17 -11.98 23.84
CA TYR A 171 4.11 -13.18 24.69
C TYR A 171 4.13 -12.88 26.19
N THR A 172 4.67 -11.74 26.62
CA THR A 172 4.80 -11.40 28.05
C THR A 172 3.78 -10.38 28.53
N ARG A 173 3.35 -9.47 27.65
CA ARG A 173 2.38 -8.40 27.93
C ARG A 173 1.44 -8.20 26.74
N PRO A 174 0.68 -9.26 26.33
CA PRO A 174 -0.29 -9.15 25.22
C PRO A 174 -1.32 -8.04 25.44
N ASP A 175 -1.68 -7.76 26.69
CA ASP A 175 -2.56 -6.66 27.09
C ASP A 175 -2.07 -5.29 26.59
N LEU A 176 -0.78 -5.01 26.70
CA LEU A 176 -0.18 -3.76 26.20
C LEU A 176 -0.15 -3.73 24.66
N LEU A 177 0.21 -4.84 24.03
CA LEU A 177 0.21 -4.91 22.58
C LEU A 177 -1.20 -4.71 22.02
N HIS A 178 -2.22 -5.32 22.59
CA HIS A 178 -3.61 -5.11 22.19
C HIS A 178 -4.05 -3.65 22.34
N GLN A 179 -3.61 -2.93 23.37
CA GLN A 179 -3.87 -1.49 23.52
C GLN A 179 -3.21 -0.67 22.39
N ILE A 180 -1.94 -0.95 22.05
CA ILE A 180 -1.24 -0.29 20.95
C ILE A 180 -1.96 -0.56 19.63
N LEU A 181 -2.32 -1.81 19.35
CA LEU A 181 -3.01 -2.21 18.13
C LEU A 181 -4.41 -1.59 18.02
N ASP A 182 -5.14 -1.46 19.13
CA ASP A 182 -6.44 -0.80 19.14
C ASP A 182 -6.34 0.69 18.82
N ILE A 183 -5.40 1.39 19.43
CA ILE A 183 -5.15 2.81 19.15
C ILE A 183 -4.74 2.99 17.71
N ASN A 184 -3.83 2.14 17.20
CA ASN A 184 -3.43 2.16 15.78
C ASN A 184 -4.63 1.92 14.86
N ALA A 185 -5.48 0.93 15.15
CA ALA A 185 -6.64 0.63 14.32
C ALA A 185 -7.61 1.83 14.24
N ARG A 186 -7.92 2.45 15.39
CA ARG A 186 -8.77 3.66 15.44
C ARG A 186 -8.13 4.83 14.69
N SER A 187 -6.83 5.03 14.85
CA SER A 187 -6.08 6.11 14.19
C SER A 187 -6.02 5.90 12.67
N VAL A 188 -5.75 4.69 12.21
CA VAL A 188 -5.72 4.33 10.79
C VAL A 188 -7.11 4.46 10.17
N THR A 189 -8.18 4.05 10.89
CA THR A 189 -9.56 4.22 10.42
C THR A 189 -9.87 5.71 10.18
N ALA A 190 -9.59 6.56 11.16
CA ALA A 190 -9.80 8.00 11.03
C ALA A 190 -8.95 8.60 9.89
N TYR A 191 -7.70 8.18 9.77
CA TYR A 191 -6.77 8.64 8.74
C TYR A 191 -7.19 8.24 7.32
N LEU A 192 -7.61 7.00 7.11
CA LEU A 192 -8.08 6.53 5.81
C LEU A 192 -9.42 7.18 5.43
N ASN A 193 -10.35 7.34 6.38
CA ASN A 193 -11.59 8.08 6.13
C ASN A 193 -11.32 9.53 5.72
N ALA A 194 -10.37 10.22 6.37
CA ALA A 194 -9.98 11.56 5.97
C ALA A 194 -9.36 11.61 4.56
N GLN A 195 -8.59 10.59 4.14
CA GLN A 195 -8.09 10.49 2.78
C GLN A 195 -9.24 10.25 1.76
N ILE A 196 -10.21 9.41 2.09
CA ILE A 196 -11.40 9.18 1.25
C ILE A 196 -12.19 10.47 1.08
N GLU A 197 -12.48 11.16 2.17
CA GLU A 197 -13.20 12.45 2.18
C GLU A 197 -12.45 13.54 1.42
N SER A 198 -11.12 13.46 1.34
CA SER A 198 -10.28 14.36 0.57
C SER A 198 -10.13 13.98 -0.91
N GLY A 199 -10.68 12.81 -1.32
CA GLY A 199 -10.79 12.41 -2.71
C GLY A 199 -10.01 11.15 -3.12
N ALA A 200 -9.48 10.36 -2.19
CA ALA A 200 -8.95 9.04 -2.52
C ALA A 200 -10.08 8.11 -3.01
N GLN A 201 -9.83 7.40 -4.11
CA GLN A 201 -10.84 6.60 -4.80
C GLN A 201 -10.68 5.09 -4.57
N ALA A 202 -9.57 4.69 -3.99
CA ALA A 202 -9.32 3.39 -3.41
C ALA A 202 -8.38 3.58 -2.21
N VAL A 203 -8.35 2.63 -1.27
CA VAL A 203 -7.39 2.66 -0.16
C VAL A 203 -6.70 1.32 -0.01
N GLN A 204 -5.41 1.36 0.36
CA GLN A 204 -4.61 0.17 0.62
C GLN A 204 -4.05 0.16 2.03
N ILE A 205 -4.20 -0.98 2.72
CA ILE A 205 -3.60 -1.25 4.03
C ILE A 205 -2.36 -2.12 3.80
N PHE A 206 -1.19 -1.58 4.15
CA PHE A 206 0.09 -2.28 4.04
C PHE A 206 0.42 -3.03 5.33
N ASP A 207 0.25 -4.35 5.31
CA ASP A 207 0.63 -5.25 6.39
C ASP A 207 2.00 -5.91 6.12
N THR A 208 3.03 -5.06 5.97
CA THR A 208 4.37 -5.48 5.56
C THR A 208 4.97 -6.53 6.48
N TRP A 209 4.64 -6.49 7.78
CA TRP A 209 5.26 -7.37 8.79
C TRP A 209 4.34 -8.46 9.32
N GLY A 210 3.08 -8.54 8.88
CA GLY A 210 2.15 -9.61 9.26
C GLY A 210 2.68 -11.01 8.98
N GLY A 211 3.37 -11.20 7.85
CA GLY A 211 3.98 -12.49 7.48
C GLY A 211 5.12 -12.97 8.37
N THR A 212 5.57 -12.18 9.35
CA THR A 212 6.56 -12.60 10.35
C THR A 212 5.95 -13.35 11.53
N LEU A 213 4.63 -13.41 11.61
CA LEU A 213 3.87 -14.04 12.68
C LEU A 213 3.59 -15.53 12.39
N SER A 214 3.27 -16.29 13.42
CA SER A 214 2.61 -17.58 13.27
C SER A 214 1.14 -17.39 12.87
N GLU A 215 0.45 -18.41 12.38
CA GLU A 215 -0.93 -18.28 11.92
C GLU A 215 -1.87 -17.77 13.03
N SER A 216 -1.78 -18.30 14.25
CA SER A 216 -2.59 -17.86 15.38
C SER A 216 -2.30 -16.41 15.75
N ALA A 217 -1.02 -16.04 15.85
CA ALA A 217 -0.61 -14.68 16.14
C ALA A 217 -0.99 -13.69 15.01
N PHE A 218 -0.91 -14.12 13.75
CA PHE A 218 -1.38 -13.31 12.63
C PHE A 218 -2.88 -13.00 12.74
N LYS A 219 -3.69 -14.01 13.01
CA LYS A 219 -5.14 -13.82 13.19
C LYS A 219 -5.46 -12.90 14.35
N GLU A 220 -4.77 -13.03 15.48
CA GLU A 220 -5.01 -12.29 16.70
C GLU A 220 -4.45 -10.86 16.66
N PHE A 221 -3.19 -10.67 16.26
CA PHE A 221 -2.47 -9.41 16.40
C PHE A 221 -2.39 -8.58 15.11
N SER A 222 -2.67 -9.16 13.93
CA SER A 222 -2.71 -8.41 12.68
C SER A 222 -4.11 -8.40 12.06
N LEU A 223 -4.65 -9.55 11.66
CA LEU A 223 -5.87 -9.64 10.86
C LEU A 223 -7.10 -9.08 11.59
N ALA A 224 -7.26 -9.36 12.88
CA ALA A 224 -8.38 -8.86 13.68
C ALA A 224 -8.45 -7.32 13.68
N TYR A 225 -7.30 -6.66 13.70
CA TYR A 225 -7.23 -5.20 13.68
C TYR A 225 -7.38 -4.61 12.29
N ILE A 226 -6.97 -5.33 11.23
CA ILE A 226 -7.28 -4.98 9.83
C ILE A 226 -8.79 -5.05 9.62
N GLN A 227 -9.47 -6.10 10.10
CA GLN A 227 -10.92 -6.23 10.05
C GLN A 227 -11.62 -5.06 10.77
N LYS A 228 -11.10 -4.65 11.92
CA LYS A 228 -11.62 -3.50 12.68
C LYS A 228 -11.53 -2.20 11.87
N ILE A 229 -10.42 -1.96 11.18
CA ILE A 229 -10.28 -0.82 10.28
C ILE A 229 -11.33 -0.88 9.19
N ILE A 230 -11.38 -2.00 8.44
CA ILE A 230 -12.28 -2.15 7.27
C ILE A 230 -13.74 -1.95 7.66
N ALA A 231 -14.15 -2.45 8.83
CA ALA A 231 -15.51 -2.26 9.36
C ALA A 231 -15.84 -0.78 9.67
N GLY A 232 -14.83 0.05 9.95
CA GLY A 232 -15.00 1.47 10.26
C GLY A 232 -14.77 2.41 9.06
N LEU A 233 -14.46 1.89 7.87
CA LEU A 233 -14.22 2.71 6.69
C LEU A 233 -15.52 3.19 6.02
N HIS A 234 -15.50 4.42 5.54
CA HIS A 234 -16.52 5.00 4.66
C HIS A 234 -16.29 4.49 3.23
N LYS A 235 -16.86 3.31 2.92
CA LYS A 235 -16.67 2.64 1.61
C LYS A 235 -17.45 3.28 0.45
N THR A 236 -18.06 4.43 0.66
CA THR A 236 -18.79 5.19 -0.37
C THR A 236 -18.47 6.67 -0.21
N TYR A 237 -18.09 7.30 -1.30
CA TYR A 237 -17.84 8.73 -1.36
C TYR A 237 -18.33 9.27 -2.72
N ASP A 238 -19.07 10.37 -2.72
CA ASP A 238 -19.66 10.99 -3.94
C ASP A 238 -20.47 9.98 -4.80
N ASN A 239 -21.24 9.10 -4.13
CA ASN A 239 -22.01 7.98 -4.71
C ASN A 239 -21.18 6.91 -5.42
N GLU A 240 -19.86 6.91 -5.27
CA GLU A 240 -18.97 5.89 -5.83
C GLU A 240 -18.44 4.96 -4.72
N THR A 241 -18.28 3.68 -5.02
CA THR A 241 -17.66 2.72 -4.10
C THR A 241 -16.16 2.96 -4.05
N VAL A 242 -15.61 2.99 -2.83
CA VAL A 242 -14.17 3.09 -2.57
C VAL A 242 -13.65 1.70 -2.16
N PRO A 243 -13.03 0.94 -3.07
CA PRO A 243 -12.52 -0.39 -2.77
C PRO A 243 -11.33 -0.35 -1.82
N VAL A 244 -11.24 -1.40 -1.01
CA VAL A 244 -10.18 -1.59 0.01
C VAL A 244 -9.28 -2.74 -0.40
N ILE A 245 -7.97 -2.48 -0.44
CA ILE A 245 -6.93 -3.47 -0.74
C ILE A 245 -6.18 -3.78 0.55
N VAL A 246 -5.96 -5.06 0.85
CA VAL A 246 -5.06 -5.51 1.93
C VAL A 246 -3.85 -6.21 1.31
N PHE A 247 -2.66 -5.74 1.65
CA PHE A 247 -1.40 -6.36 1.24
C PHE A 247 -0.66 -6.87 2.47
N THR A 248 -0.46 -8.18 2.58
CA THR A 248 0.37 -8.82 3.62
C THR A 248 1.57 -9.48 2.97
N LYS A 249 2.79 -8.97 3.21
CA LYS A 249 4.01 -9.62 2.75
C LYS A 249 4.19 -10.94 3.50
N GLY A 250 4.40 -12.04 2.77
CA GLY A 250 4.45 -13.39 3.33
C GLY A 250 3.07 -13.98 3.69
N GLY A 251 1.97 -13.30 3.30
CA GLY A 251 0.60 -13.72 3.61
C GLY A 251 0.05 -14.86 2.74
N GLY A 252 0.82 -15.35 1.76
CA GLY A 252 0.36 -16.38 0.83
C GLY A 252 -0.15 -17.67 1.46
N GLN A 253 0.32 -17.99 2.66
CA GLN A 253 -0.14 -19.15 3.44
C GLN A 253 -1.50 -18.94 4.13
N TRP A 254 -2.00 -17.69 4.25
CA TRP A 254 -3.26 -17.35 4.95
C TRP A 254 -4.29 -16.68 4.04
N LEU A 255 -4.23 -16.92 2.75
CA LEU A 255 -5.05 -16.28 1.72
C LEU A 255 -6.54 -16.30 2.04
N GLN A 256 -7.09 -17.43 2.49
CA GLN A 256 -8.51 -17.56 2.80
C GLN A 256 -8.93 -16.67 3.98
N ALA A 257 -8.09 -16.57 5.00
CA ALA A 257 -8.33 -15.69 6.15
C ALA A 257 -8.29 -14.22 5.73
N ILE A 258 -7.28 -13.83 4.94
CA ILE A 258 -7.14 -12.46 4.41
C ILE A 258 -8.31 -12.12 3.50
N ALA A 259 -8.70 -13.00 2.58
CA ALA A 259 -9.84 -12.78 1.68
C ALA A 259 -11.19 -12.64 2.41
N SER A 260 -11.26 -13.13 3.65
CA SER A 260 -12.47 -13.03 4.48
C SER A 260 -12.46 -11.83 5.43
N CYS A 261 -11.46 -10.93 5.35
CA CYS A 261 -11.36 -9.78 6.25
C CYS A 261 -12.28 -8.60 5.91
N GLY A 262 -12.99 -8.67 4.77
CA GLY A 262 -13.88 -7.60 4.29
C GLY A 262 -13.24 -6.67 3.28
N ALA A 263 -12.00 -6.96 2.82
CA ALA A 263 -11.37 -6.27 1.71
C ALA A 263 -11.99 -6.64 0.36
N ASP A 264 -11.88 -5.74 -0.61
CA ASP A 264 -12.32 -5.95 -1.99
C ASP A 264 -11.23 -6.62 -2.83
N ALA A 265 -9.97 -6.43 -2.44
CA ALA A 265 -8.81 -7.03 -3.11
C ALA A 265 -7.71 -7.43 -2.12
N VAL A 266 -6.95 -8.47 -2.50
CA VAL A 266 -5.77 -8.95 -1.77
C VAL A 266 -4.54 -8.76 -2.63
N GLY A 267 -3.57 -8.00 -2.10
CA GLY A 267 -2.24 -7.85 -2.69
C GLY A 267 -1.34 -9.03 -2.31
N LEU A 268 -0.63 -9.55 -3.30
CA LEU A 268 0.22 -10.73 -3.18
C LEU A 268 1.69 -10.33 -3.39
N ASP A 269 2.59 -10.89 -2.61
CA ASP A 269 4.01 -10.80 -2.88
C ASP A 269 4.48 -11.89 -3.88
N TRP A 270 5.71 -11.76 -4.37
CA TRP A 270 6.26 -12.66 -5.39
C TRP A 270 6.51 -14.10 -4.92
N THR A 271 6.44 -14.37 -3.61
CA THR A 271 6.59 -15.74 -3.06
C THR A 271 5.30 -16.54 -3.16
N THR A 272 4.19 -15.90 -3.45
CA THR A 272 2.87 -16.51 -3.59
C THR A 272 2.65 -16.96 -5.02
N ASN A 273 2.24 -18.21 -5.22
CA ASN A 273 1.80 -18.71 -6.52
C ASN A 273 0.45 -18.08 -6.89
N LEU A 274 0.40 -17.34 -7.99
CA LEU A 274 -0.78 -16.57 -8.38
C LEU A 274 -1.95 -17.46 -8.84
N SER A 275 -1.67 -18.55 -9.56
CA SER A 275 -2.72 -19.48 -9.99
C SER A 275 -3.35 -20.22 -8.82
N GLU A 276 -2.57 -20.60 -7.82
CA GLU A 276 -3.10 -21.20 -6.58
C GLU A 276 -3.90 -20.18 -5.75
N ALA A 277 -3.42 -18.94 -5.65
CA ALA A 277 -4.14 -17.88 -4.97
C ALA A 277 -5.49 -17.62 -5.66
N ARG A 278 -5.48 -17.56 -6.98
CA ARG A 278 -6.71 -17.45 -7.79
C ARG A 278 -7.70 -18.56 -7.48
N ALA A 279 -7.24 -19.81 -7.54
CA ALA A 279 -8.11 -20.98 -7.28
C ALA A 279 -8.71 -20.95 -5.86
N LYS A 280 -8.00 -20.37 -4.88
CA LYS A 280 -8.44 -20.35 -3.48
C LYS A 280 -9.38 -19.22 -3.11
N ILE A 281 -9.24 -18.03 -3.72
CA ILE A 281 -9.89 -16.81 -3.21
C ILE A 281 -10.49 -15.86 -4.25
N GLN A 282 -10.34 -16.10 -5.56
CA GLN A 282 -10.86 -15.19 -6.61
C GLN A 282 -12.38 -15.05 -6.60
N ASP A 283 -13.10 -16.04 -6.11
CA ASP A 283 -14.56 -16.00 -5.96
C ASP A 283 -15.00 -14.94 -4.92
N LYS A 284 -14.12 -14.55 -4.02
CA LYS A 284 -14.37 -13.60 -2.92
C LYS A 284 -13.83 -12.21 -3.20
N VAL A 285 -12.59 -12.11 -3.69
CA VAL A 285 -11.82 -10.86 -3.79
C VAL A 285 -11.08 -10.77 -5.12
N ALA A 286 -10.74 -9.55 -5.54
CA ALA A 286 -9.77 -9.33 -6.60
C ALA A 286 -8.34 -9.63 -6.10
N LEU A 287 -7.43 -9.97 -7.04
CA LEU A 287 -6.02 -10.22 -6.75
C LEU A 287 -5.16 -9.11 -7.35
N GLN A 288 -4.20 -8.63 -6.58
CA GLN A 288 -3.23 -7.63 -7.03
C GLN A 288 -1.81 -8.17 -6.89
N GLY A 289 -1.05 -8.13 -7.95
CA GLY A 289 0.37 -8.53 -7.97
C GLY A 289 0.71 -9.37 -9.19
N ASN A 290 1.87 -10.10 -9.18
CA ASN A 290 2.83 -10.15 -8.06
C ASN A 290 4.26 -10.37 -8.59
N LEU A 291 4.68 -9.57 -9.57
CA LEU A 291 5.99 -9.72 -10.16
C LEU A 291 7.12 -9.44 -9.14
N ASP A 292 8.16 -10.28 -9.13
CA ASP A 292 9.37 -9.98 -8.35
C ASP A 292 10.02 -8.67 -8.86
N PRO A 293 10.20 -7.66 -7.99
CA PRO A 293 10.81 -6.39 -8.39
C PRO A 293 12.22 -6.53 -9.01
N MET A 294 12.94 -7.61 -8.69
CA MET A 294 14.28 -7.85 -9.22
C MET A 294 14.28 -8.24 -10.72
N VAL A 295 13.14 -8.66 -11.25
CA VAL A 295 12.99 -8.89 -12.71
C VAL A 295 13.31 -7.64 -13.53
N LEU A 296 13.06 -6.46 -12.98
CA LEU A 296 13.32 -5.17 -13.64
C LEU A 296 14.82 -4.86 -13.86
N PHE A 297 15.73 -5.68 -13.34
CA PHE A 297 17.17 -5.64 -13.66
C PHE A 297 17.55 -6.56 -14.82
N GLY A 298 16.60 -7.32 -15.35
CA GLY A 298 16.80 -8.23 -16.48
C GLY A 298 16.81 -7.51 -17.82
N SER A 299 17.04 -8.27 -18.89
CA SER A 299 16.87 -7.77 -20.25
C SER A 299 15.40 -7.46 -20.55
N GLU A 300 15.15 -6.62 -21.58
CA GLU A 300 13.78 -6.33 -22.04
C GLU A 300 12.99 -7.61 -22.33
N GLU A 301 13.61 -8.56 -23.05
CA GLU A 301 12.99 -9.85 -23.35
C GLU A 301 12.59 -10.60 -22.09
N LYS A 302 13.48 -10.63 -21.08
CA LYS A 302 13.19 -11.30 -19.81
C LYS A 302 12.08 -10.63 -19.03
N ILE A 303 12.05 -9.30 -19.00
CA ILE A 303 10.97 -8.54 -18.36
C ILE A 303 9.63 -8.89 -19.04
N ARG A 304 9.56 -8.83 -20.36
CA ARG A 304 8.33 -9.18 -21.10
C ARG A 304 7.91 -10.63 -20.84
N GLN A 305 8.84 -11.56 -20.82
CA GLN A 305 8.57 -12.97 -20.52
C GLN A 305 7.94 -13.14 -19.11
N GLU A 306 8.52 -12.51 -18.10
CA GLU A 306 8.01 -12.63 -16.72
C GLU A 306 6.67 -11.90 -16.52
N VAL A 307 6.44 -10.79 -17.21
CA VAL A 307 5.12 -10.12 -17.25
C VAL A 307 4.06 -11.07 -17.81
N ARG A 308 4.36 -11.71 -18.96
CA ARG A 308 3.44 -12.69 -19.57
C ARG A 308 3.18 -13.84 -18.64
N ARG A 309 4.21 -14.38 -17.96
CA ARG A 309 4.05 -15.47 -16.99
C ARG A 309 3.04 -15.10 -15.89
N VAL A 310 3.14 -13.90 -15.32
CA VAL A 310 2.19 -13.45 -14.28
C VAL A 310 0.76 -13.36 -14.84
N ILE A 311 0.59 -12.88 -16.08
CA ILE A 311 -0.73 -12.79 -16.73
C ILE A 311 -1.26 -14.19 -17.06
N ASP A 312 -0.42 -15.09 -17.57
CA ASP A 312 -0.77 -16.49 -17.85
C ASP A 312 -1.15 -17.26 -16.58
N ASP A 313 -0.39 -17.05 -15.48
CA ASP A 313 -0.67 -17.65 -14.16
C ASP A 313 -2.03 -17.21 -13.62
N PHE A 314 -2.44 -15.96 -13.85
CA PHE A 314 -3.79 -15.53 -13.55
C PHE A 314 -4.80 -16.11 -14.56
N GLY A 315 -4.48 -16.15 -15.84
CA GLY A 315 -5.32 -16.70 -16.92
C GLY A 315 -6.48 -15.78 -17.28
N VAL A 316 -7.52 -16.32 -17.94
CA VAL A 316 -8.69 -15.55 -18.43
C VAL A 316 -9.37 -14.79 -17.29
N VAL A 317 -9.52 -13.48 -17.46
CA VAL A 317 -9.99 -12.57 -16.41
C VAL A 317 -11.51 -12.60 -16.23
N GLY A 318 -12.28 -12.83 -17.28
CA GLY A 318 -13.75 -12.85 -17.21
C GLY A 318 -14.34 -11.50 -16.73
N ASN A 319 -14.91 -11.47 -15.54
CA ASN A 319 -15.51 -10.26 -14.96
C ASN A 319 -14.52 -9.39 -14.19
N GLY A 320 -13.24 -9.36 -14.55
CA GLY A 320 -12.23 -8.58 -13.84
C GLY A 320 -11.61 -9.34 -12.66
N GLY A 321 -10.99 -8.60 -11.75
CA GLY A 321 -10.39 -9.18 -10.54
C GLY A 321 -8.88 -9.38 -10.57
N HIS A 322 -8.18 -8.90 -11.62
CA HIS A 322 -6.73 -8.84 -11.66
C HIS A 322 -6.23 -7.40 -11.81
N VAL A 323 -5.34 -7.01 -10.91
CA VAL A 323 -4.54 -5.78 -10.99
C VAL A 323 -3.07 -6.18 -11.04
N PHE A 324 -2.36 -5.82 -12.09
CA PHE A 324 -0.94 -6.09 -12.17
C PHE A 324 -0.15 -5.15 -11.25
N ASN A 325 0.77 -5.69 -10.50
CA ASN A 325 1.70 -4.94 -9.66
C ASN A 325 2.99 -5.75 -9.45
N LEU A 326 4.00 -5.12 -8.88
CA LEU A 326 5.11 -5.83 -8.27
C LEU A 326 4.67 -6.49 -6.96
N GLY A 327 5.33 -7.56 -6.57
CA GLY A 327 5.09 -8.22 -5.28
C GLY A 327 5.60 -7.44 -4.06
N HIS A 328 6.29 -6.32 -4.26
CA HIS A 328 6.68 -5.31 -3.27
C HIS A 328 7.13 -4.03 -3.98
N GLY A 329 7.60 -3.03 -3.22
CA GLY A 329 8.04 -1.75 -3.78
C GLY A 329 9.22 -1.88 -4.74
N ILE A 330 9.19 -1.05 -5.79
CA ILE A 330 10.28 -0.95 -6.77
C ILE A 330 11.61 -0.62 -6.10
N ASN A 331 12.70 -1.21 -6.61
CA ASN A 331 14.05 -0.95 -6.08
C ASN A 331 14.57 0.41 -6.58
N GLN A 332 15.29 1.12 -5.73
CA GLN A 332 15.82 2.45 -6.02
C GLN A 332 16.84 2.50 -7.18
N PHE A 333 17.39 1.36 -7.57
CA PHE A 333 18.37 1.24 -8.65
C PHE A 333 17.74 0.68 -9.94
N THR A 334 16.44 0.47 -9.97
CA THR A 334 15.73 0.00 -11.17
C THR A 334 15.90 1.01 -12.31
N PRO A 335 16.31 0.57 -13.51
CA PRO A 335 16.31 1.44 -14.69
C PRO A 335 14.88 1.89 -15.03
N PRO A 336 14.61 3.21 -15.19
CA PRO A 336 13.25 3.67 -15.52
C PRO A 336 12.69 3.05 -16.80
N GLU A 337 13.56 2.75 -17.78
CA GLU A 337 13.19 2.12 -19.06
C GLU A 337 12.58 0.73 -18.86
N ALA A 338 13.04 -0.01 -17.84
CA ALA A 338 12.49 -1.32 -17.49
C ALA A 338 11.00 -1.24 -17.05
N VAL A 339 10.63 -0.14 -16.40
CA VAL A 339 9.23 0.12 -16.03
C VAL A 339 8.36 0.39 -17.26
N ALA A 340 8.86 1.14 -18.22
CA ALA A 340 8.16 1.38 -19.49
C ALA A 340 7.90 0.07 -20.25
N VAL A 341 8.88 -0.82 -20.30
CA VAL A 341 8.75 -2.16 -20.92
C VAL A 341 7.70 -2.99 -20.19
N LEU A 342 7.69 -2.99 -18.85
CA LEU A 342 6.70 -3.71 -18.04
C LEU A 342 5.28 -3.21 -18.36
N VAL A 343 5.04 -1.90 -18.29
CA VAL A 343 3.72 -1.29 -18.50
C VAL A 343 3.20 -1.57 -19.92
N ASP A 344 4.06 -1.36 -20.93
CA ASP A 344 3.73 -1.68 -22.34
C ASP A 344 3.31 -3.14 -22.49
N GLU A 345 4.07 -4.08 -21.90
CA GLU A 345 3.76 -5.50 -22.05
C GLU A 345 2.50 -5.91 -21.32
N VAL A 346 2.24 -5.34 -20.12
CA VAL A 346 0.98 -5.61 -19.38
C VAL A 346 -0.21 -5.20 -20.24
N HIS A 347 -0.25 -3.97 -20.74
CA HIS A 347 -1.36 -3.48 -21.54
C HIS A 347 -1.56 -4.29 -22.81
N ARG A 348 -0.47 -4.51 -23.56
CA ARG A 348 -0.52 -5.21 -24.85
C ARG A 348 -0.93 -6.67 -24.70
N TYR A 349 -0.30 -7.41 -23.78
CA TYR A 349 -0.48 -8.85 -23.67
C TYR A 349 -1.79 -9.23 -23.00
N SER A 350 -2.20 -8.48 -21.96
CA SER A 350 -3.37 -8.84 -21.17
C SER A 350 -4.70 -8.71 -21.90
N THR A 351 -4.80 -7.89 -22.95
CA THR A 351 -6.04 -7.67 -23.72
C THR A 351 -6.66 -8.97 -24.22
N SER A 352 -5.84 -9.96 -24.61
CA SER A 352 -6.33 -11.26 -25.09
C SER A 352 -7.00 -12.12 -24.01
N PHE A 353 -6.81 -11.80 -22.73
CA PHE A 353 -7.37 -12.51 -21.56
C PHE A 353 -8.68 -11.90 -21.05
N HIS A 354 -9.10 -10.75 -21.57
CA HIS A 354 -10.32 -10.04 -21.23
C HIS A 354 -11.40 -10.27 -22.30
N ARG A 355 -12.09 -11.40 -22.20
CA ARG A 355 -13.12 -11.84 -23.18
C ARG A 355 -14.50 -11.90 -22.54
#